data_f510aae2eca5703098ae989c03162a23
#
_entry.id   f510aae2eca5703098ae989c03162a23
#
_cell.length_a   1.000
_cell.length_b   1.000
_cell.length_c   1.000
_cell.angle_alpha   90.00
_cell.angle_beta   90.00
_cell.angle_gamma   90.00
#
_symmetry.space_group_name_H-M   'P 1'
#
loop_
_entity.id
_entity.type
_entity.pdbx_description
1 polymer ?
#
loop_
_entity_poly.entity_id
_entity_poly.type
_entity_poly.pdbx_seq_one_letter_code
_entity_poly.pdbx_strand_id
1 'polypeptide(L)'
;MDQPAGSQFPNGVKLFKWSRKEIPTADSVSAAMSGLGYKVYDLQTVPPWFERSRHAHAEPEIRGAVSGVITFHFDEYPVTIEAGDILLIPGGVAHEVITHNGTPFSAFKGSISGERKVTEHADGRGSVEDLERRARG
;
A
#
# COMPACT_ATOMS: atom_id res chain seq x y z
N MET A 1 23.40 2.26 -1.10
CA MET A 1 22.41 3.30 -1.30
C MET A 1 21.37 3.20 -0.19
N ASP A 2 21.05 4.30 0.31
CA ASP A 2 20.20 4.32 1.47
C ASP A 2 18.75 4.32 1.14
N GLN A 3 17.99 3.73 2.02
CA GLN A 3 16.54 3.80 1.94
C GLN A 3 16.12 5.23 2.24
N PRO A 4 15.12 5.74 1.53
CA PRO A 4 14.57 7.04 1.93
C PRO A 4 13.96 6.93 3.31
N ALA A 5 14.12 7.97 4.09
CA ALA A 5 13.47 8.04 5.38
C ALA A 5 11.98 8.25 5.14
N GLY A 6 11.16 7.45 5.78
CA GLY A 6 9.73 7.62 5.67
C GLY A 6 9.25 8.80 6.46
N SER A 7 8.32 9.56 5.89
CA SER A 7 7.58 10.55 6.65
C SER A 7 6.60 9.82 7.55
N GLN A 8 6.53 10.23 8.80
CA GLN A 8 5.68 9.59 9.78
C GLN A 8 4.44 10.43 10.05
N PHE A 9 3.31 9.78 10.03
CA PHE A 9 2.03 10.39 10.33
C PHE A 9 1.44 9.77 11.60
N PRO A 10 0.42 10.37 12.18
CA PRO A 10 -0.26 9.75 13.32
C PRO A 10 -0.74 8.34 12.98
N ASN A 11 -0.84 7.50 13.98
CA ASN A 11 -1.31 6.11 13.85
C ASN A 11 -0.36 5.20 13.10
N GLY A 12 0.89 5.62 12.93
CA GLY A 12 1.92 4.75 12.33
C GLY A 12 1.91 4.69 10.81
N VAL A 13 1.14 5.55 10.16
CA VAL A 13 1.16 5.64 8.70
C VAL A 13 2.51 6.19 8.25
N LYS A 14 3.14 5.57 7.25
CA LYS A 14 4.44 5.98 6.75
C LYS A 14 4.39 6.20 5.25
N LEU A 15 5.04 7.26 4.80
CA LEU A 15 5.13 7.58 3.38
C LEU A 15 6.59 7.69 3.00
N PHE A 16 7.00 6.89 2.01
CA PHE A 16 8.36 6.94 1.45
C PHE A 16 8.25 7.58 0.07
N LYS A 17 8.67 8.84 -0.03
CA LYS A 17 8.61 9.57 -1.30
C LYS A 17 9.71 9.11 -2.23
N TRP A 18 9.39 9.05 -3.52
CA TRP A 18 10.39 8.75 -4.54
C TRP A 18 11.39 9.91 -4.59
N SER A 19 12.66 9.62 -4.38
CA SER A 19 13.69 10.65 -4.32
C SER A 19 14.82 10.45 -5.31
N ARG A 20 14.68 9.49 -6.21
CA ARG A 20 15.71 9.21 -7.21
C ARG A 20 15.49 10.08 -8.44
N LYS A 21 16.55 10.27 -9.23
CA LYS A 21 16.48 11.09 -10.43
C LYS A 21 15.72 10.43 -11.57
N GLU A 22 15.85 9.12 -11.70
CA GLU A 22 15.20 8.43 -12.80
C GLU A 22 13.69 8.37 -12.58
N ILE A 23 12.97 8.28 -13.67
CA ILE A 23 11.52 8.15 -13.63
C ILE A 23 11.16 6.77 -13.06
N PRO A 24 10.24 6.69 -12.09
CA PRO A 24 9.85 5.39 -11.54
C PRO A 24 9.25 4.49 -12.60
N THR A 25 9.61 3.21 -12.52
CA THR A 25 9.03 2.16 -13.37
C THR A 25 8.50 1.05 -12.47
N ALA A 26 7.76 0.12 -13.05
CA ALA A 26 7.28 -1.02 -12.29
C ALA A 26 8.47 -1.75 -11.63
N ASP A 27 9.54 -1.99 -12.40
CA ASP A 27 10.68 -2.69 -11.85
C ASP A 27 11.36 -1.92 -10.73
N SER A 28 11.54 -0.61 -10.90
CA SER A 28 12.24 0.17 -9.88
C SER A 28 11.40 0.34 -8.61
N VAL A 29 10.08 0.45 -8.75
CA VAL A 29 9.21 0.54 -7.58
C VAL A 29 9.19 -0.78 -6.83
N SER A 30 9.07 -1.90 -7.56
CA SER A 30 9.11 -3.22 -6.93
C SER A 30 10.42 -3.42 -6.19
N ALA A 31 11.54 -3.02 -6.79
CA ALA A 31 12.85 -3.14 -6.17
C ALA A 31 12.95 -2.28 -4.91
N ALA A 32 12.39 -1.06 -4.96
CA ALA A 32 12.39 -0.18 -3.79
C ALA A 32 11.58 -0.77 -2.64
N MET A 33 10.44 -1.36 -2.95
CA MET A 33 9.62 -2.02 -1.92
C MET A 33 10.39 -3.17 -1.29
N SER A 34 11.03 -3.99 -2.11
CA SER A 34 11.84 -5.10 -1.60
C SER A 34 13.00 -4.60 -0.76
N GLY A 35 13.61 -3.49 -1.17
CA GLY A 35 14.70 -2.88 -0.40
C GLY A 35 14.28 -2.40 0.97
N LEU A 36 13.00 -2.04 1.12
CA LEU A 36 12.45 -1.65 2.42
C LEU A 36 12.05 -2.87 3.26
N GLY A 37 12.21 -4.06 2.71
CA GLY A 37 11.89 -5.29 3.43
C GLY A 37 10.48 -5.79 3.20
N TYR A 38 9.78 -5.22 2.25
CA TYR A 38 8.40 -5.64 1.98
C TYR A 38 8.36 -6.74 0.94
N LYS A 39 7.39 -7.62 1.08
CA LYS A 39 7.11 -8.62 0.07
C LYS A 39 6.16 -7.99 -0.95
N VAL A 40 6.46 -8.19 -2.24
CA VAL A 40 5.73 -7.52 -3.31
C VAL A 40 4.83 -8.53 -4.01
N TYR A 41 3.59 -8.13 -4.23
CA TYR A 41 2.60 -8.94 -4.92
C TYR A 41 2.23 -8.29 -6.25
N ASP A 42 1.06 -8.62 -6.74
CA ASP A 42 0.64 -8.22 -8.09
C ASP A 42 0.45 -6.72 -8.24
N LEU A 43 0.76 -6.23 -9.43
CA LEU A 43 0.42 -4.89 -9.82
C LEU A 43 -1.08 -4.82 -10.09
N GLN A 44 -1.74 -3.85 -9.50
CA GLN A 44 -3.18 -3.66 -9.69
C GLN A 44 -3.44 -2.27 -10.24
N THR A 45 -4.43 -2.17 -11.11
CA THR A 45 -4.83 -0.89 -11.68
C THR A 45 -6.29 -0.64 -11.35
N VAL A 46 -6.57 0.55 -10.83
CA VAL A 46 -7.93 0.97 -10.56
C VAL A 46 -8.32 2.06 -11.54
N PRO A 47 -9.61 2.15 -11.90
CA PRO A 47 -10.04 3.11 -12.92
C PRO A 47 -10.00 4.55 -12.41
N PRO A 48 -10.09 5.53 -13.35
CA PRO A 48 -9.99 6.94 -12.97
C PRO A 48 -11.09 7.46 -12.05
N TRP A 49 -12.21 6.75 -11.98
CA TRP A 49 -13.32 7.16 -11.10
C TRP A 49 -13.40 6.32 -9.83
N PHE A 50 -12.31 5.62 -9.49
CA PHE A 50 -12.32 4.67 -8.37
C PHE A 50 -12.47 5.38 -7.04
N GLU A 51 -13.36 4.84 -6.21
CA GLU A 51 -13.54 5.27 -4.83
C GLU A 51 -13.76 4.06 -3.94
N ARG A 52 -13.22 4.13 -2.74
CA ARG A 52 -13.54 3.17 -1.69
C ARG A 52 -13.95 3.96 -0.46
N SER A 53 -15.13 3.68 0.03
CA SER A 53 -15.61 4.35 1.24
C SER A 53 -14.74 3.94 2.43
N ARG A 54 -14.92 4.63 3.55
CA ARG A 54 -14.11 4.43 4.73
C ARG A 54 -14.13 2.97 5.17
N HIS A 55 -12.94 2.41 5.34
CA HIS A 55 -12.76 1.01 5.73
C HIS A 55 -11.40 0.87 6.41
N ALA A 56 -11.19 -0.28 7.04
CA ALA A 56 -9.91 -0.63 7.62
C ALA A 56 -9.65 -2.10 7.36
N HIS A 57 -8.38 -2.46 7.26
CA HIS A 57 -7.97 -3.85 7.09
C HIS A 57 -7.35 -4.35 8.38
N ALA A 58 -7.47 -5.65 8.64
CA ALA A 58 -6.84 -6.23 9.81
C ALA A 58 -5.31 -6.22 9.68
N GLU A 59 -4.83 -6.45 8.45
CA GLU A 59 -3.40 -6.51 8.18
C GLU A 59 -2.88 -5.17 7.70
N PRO A 60 -1.58 -4.91 7.86
CA PRO A 60 -0.99 -3.72 7.26
C PRO A 60 -1.19 -3.72 5.76
N GLU A 61 -1.44 -2.55 5.20
CA GLU A 61 -1.61 -2.36 3.77
C GLU A 61 -0.43 -1.57 3.24
N ILE A 62 0.24 -2.09 2.19
CA ILE A 62 1.38 -1.42 1.59
C ILE A 62 1.08 -1.25 0.12
N ARG A 63 1.31 -0.04 -0.40
CA ARG A 63 1.08 0.28 -1.80
C ARG A 63 2.30 0.97 -2.36
N GLY A 64 2.85 0.42 -3.45
CA GLY A 64 3.93 1.06 -4.18
C GLY A 64 3.40 1.59 -5.49
N ALA A 65 3.31 2.90 -5.63
CA ALA A 65 2.68 3.54 -6.78
C ALA A 65 3.57 3.48 -8.01
N VAL A 66 3.00 3.09 -9.14
CA VAL A 66 3.72 3.01 -10.40
C VAL A 66 3.27 4.12 -11.35
N SER A 67 1.97 4.41 -11.40
CA SER A 67 1.46 5.47 -12.27
C SER A 67 0.15 6.00 -11.73
N GLY A 68 -0.16 7.23 -12.11
CA GLY A 68 -1.37 7.89 -11.66
C GLY A 68 -1.21 8.52 -10.31
N VAL A 69 -2.30 9.07 -9.78
CA VAL A 69 -2.32 9.77 -8.50
C VAL A 69 -3.54 9.31 -7.73
N ILE A 70 -3.38 9.07 -6.45
CA ILE A 70 -4.49 8.63 -5.61
C ILE A 70 -4.33 9.27 -4.23
N THR A 71 -5.44 9.56 -3.57
CA THR A 71 -5.42 10.10 -2.21
C THR A 71 -6.08 9.13 -1.25
N PHE A 72 -5.38 8.88 -0.16
CA PHE A 72 -5.90 8.13 0.98
C PHE A 72 -6.31 9.14 2.03
N HIS A 73 -7.60 9.19 2.35
CA HIS A 73 -8.12 10.13 3.35
C HIS A 73 -8.22 9.40 4.68
N PHE A 74 -7.31 9.74 5.57
CA PHE A 74 -7.39 9.28 6.95
C PHE A 74 -8.29 10.24 7.73
N ASP A 75 -8.67 9.87 8.93
CA ASP A 75 -9.64 10.67 9.68
C ASP A 75 -9.17 12.10 9.91
N GLU A 76 -7.86 12.31 10.06
CA GLU A 76 -7.33 13.61 10.42
C GLU A 76 -6.47 14.27 9.34
N TYR A 77 -6.17 13.57 8.26
CA TYR A 77 -5.31 14.11 7.21
C TYR A 77 -5.40 13.27 5.94
N PRO A 78 -5.17 13.87 4.78
CA PRO A 78 -5.04 13.10 3.54
C PRO A 78 -3.58 12.81 3.23
N VAL A 79 -3.34 11.72 2.49
CA VAL A 79 -2.02 11.42 1.94
C VAL A 79 -2.21 11.12 0.47
N THR A 80 -1.58 11.93 -0.37
CA THR A 80 -1.64 11.73 -1.83
C THR A 80 -0.33 11.09 -2.28
N ILE A 81 -0.44 10.01 -3.05
CA ILE A 81 0.75 9.33 -3.58
C ILE A 81 0.71 9.33 -5.09
N GLU A 82 1.89 9.32 -5.67
CA GLU A 82 2.09 9.29 -7.11
C GLU A 82 3.26 8.37 -7.43
N ALA A 83 3.58 8.23 -8.71
CA ALA A 83 4.58 7.26 -9.15
C ALA A 83 5.85 7.30 -8.31
N GLY A 84 6.26 6.14 -7.82
CA GLY A 84 7.45 5.98 -7.00
C GLY A 84 7.21 5.99 -5.51
N ASP A 85 6.10 6.57 -5.06
CA ASP A 85 5.83 6.66 -3.62
C ASP A 85 5.38 5.32 -3.08
N ILE A 86 5.79 5.03 -1.85
CA ILE A 86 5.40 3.81 -1.14
C ILE A 86 4.71 4.20 0.15
N LEU A 87 3.50 3.71 0.34
CA LEU A 87 2.69 4.05 1.51
C LEU A 87 2.46 2.80 2.36
N LEU A 88 2.68 2.93 3.65
CA LEU A 88 2.38 1.88 4.62
C LEU A 88 1.25 2.34 5.53
N ILE A 89 0.18 1.56 5.58
CA ILE A 89 -0.96 1.82 6.46
C ILE A 89 -1.03 0.65 7.44
N PRO A 90 -0.82 0.89 8.73
CA PRO A 90 -0.92 -0.20 9.71
C PRO A 90 -2.32 -0.79 9.77
N GLY A 91 -2.41 -2.03 10.22
CA GLY A 91 -3.70 -2.66 10.40
C GLY A 91 -4.58 -1.86 11.35
N GLY A 92 -5.88 -1.82 11.05
CA GLY A 92 -6.85 -1.14 11.87
C GLY A 92 -6.99 0.35 11.63
N VAL A 93 -6.17 0.95 10.76
CA VAL A 93 -6.26 2.39 10.50
C VAL A 93 -7.24 2.64 9.37
N ALA A 94 -8.33 3.34 9.68
CA ALA A 94 -9.41 3.57 8.73
C ALA A 94 -9.04 4.65 7.72
N HIS A 95 -9.52 4.47 6.49
CA HIS A 95 -9.24 5.41 5.41
C HIS A 95 -10.24 5.25 4.26
N GLU A 96 -10.36 6.31 3.46
CA GLU A 96 -11.07 6.30 2.19
C GLU A 96 -10.05 6.46 1.07
N VAL A 97 -10.41 6.02 -0.14
CA VAL A 97 -9.50 6.08 -1.28
C VAL A 97 -10.20 6.72 -2.46
N ILE A 98 -9.55 7.70 -3.08
CA ILE A 98 -10.12 8.41 -4.24
C ILE A 98 -9.03 8.66 -5.28
N THR A 99 -9.29 8.24 -6.53
CA THR A 99 -8.39 8.56 -7.64
C THR A 99 -8.58 10.01 -8.09
N HIS A 100 -7.61 10.51 -8.86
CA HIS A 100 -7.57 11.90 -9.27
C HIS A 100 -7.65 12.08 -10.78
N ASN A 101 -8.30 13.15 -11.20
CA ASN A 101 -8.16 13.75 -12.54
C ASN A 101 -8.39 12.81 -13.70
N GLY A 102 -9.27 11.85 -13.54
CA GLY A 102 -9.60 10.96 -14.63
C GLY A 102 -8.45 10.10 -15.12
N THR A 103 -7.46 9.84 -14.28
CA THR A 103 -6.31 9.02 -14.62
C THR A 103 -6.34 7.72 -13.81
N PRO A 104 -6.16 6.57 -14.47
CA PRO A 104 -6.07 5.31 -13.71
C PRO A 104 -4.88 5.33 -12.77
N PHE A 105 -4.98 4.62 -11.68
CA PHE A 105 -3.89 4.49 -10.72
C PHE A 105 -3.42 3.04 -10.68
N SER A 106 -2.11 2.84 -10.82
CA SER A 106 -1.51 1.50 -10.77
C SER A 106 -0.51 1.43 -9.64
N ALA A 107 -0.57 0.34 -8.87
CA ALA A 107 0.31 0.15 -7.74
C ALA A 107 0.48 -1.32 -7.43
N PHE A 108 1.65 -1.65 -6.87
CA PHE A 108 1.87 -2.97 -6.30
C PHE A 108 1.29 -3.04 -4.91
N LYS A 109 0.75 -4.19 -4.57
CA LYS A 109 0.43 -4.51 -3.19
C LYS A 109 1.68 -5.08 -2.52
N GLY A 110 1.85 -4.77 -1.24
CA GLY A 110 2.94 -5.35 -0.48
C GLY A 110 2.47 -5.79 0.89
N SER A 111 3.33 -6.55 1.54
CA SER A 111 3.11 -6.97 2.91
C SER A 111 4.43 -6.94 3.67
N ILE A 112 4.34 -6.96 4.99
CA ILE A 112 5.53 -7.00 5.82
C ILE A 112 6.05 -8.43 5.83
N SER A 113 7.32 -8.59 5.44
CA SER A 113 7.93 -9.91 5.40
C SER A 113 7.99 -10.53 6.78
N GLY A 114 7.74 -11.85 6.84
CA GLY A 114 7.86 -12.59 8.07
C GLY A 114 6.63 -12.63 8.93
N GLU A 115 5.59 -12.06 8.46
CA GLU A 115 4.34 -12.17 9.20
C GLU A 115 3.59 -13.39 8.82
N ARG A 116 3.43 -13.81 8.80
CA ARG A 116 2.64 -14.63 8.40
C ARG A 116 2.10 -15.39 8.80
N LYS A 117 2.21 -15.57 8.82
CA LYS A 117 1.82 -16.14 9.06
C LYS A 117 1.16 -16.57 9.48
N VAL A 118 1.15 -16.78 9.60
CA VAL A 118 0.48 -17.10 10.05
C VAL A 118 -0.40 -17.41 10.13
N THR A 119 -0.50 -17.61 9.98
CA THR A 119 -1.36 -17.93 10.16
C THR A 119 -2.11 -18.37 9.82
N GLU A 120 -2.10 -18.58 9.44
CA GLU A 120 -2.52 -18.90 9.42
C GLU A 120 -3.09 -19.44 9.45
N HIS A 121 -3.32 -19.80 9.39
CA HIS A 121 -3.75 -20.12 9.67
C HIS A 121 -4.14 -20.74 10.07
N ALA A 122 -4.01 -20.75 10.01
CA ALA A 122 -4.24 -21.16 10.60
C ALA A 122 -4.92 -21.61 10.82
N ASP A 123 -5.03 -21.89 10.65
CA ASP A 123 -5.55 -22.10 10.91
C ASP A 123 -6.20 -22.33 10.65
N GLY A 124 -6.26 -22.34 10.13
CA GLY A 124 -6.61 -22.18 10.04
C GLY A 124 -7.16 -22.00 9.64
N ARG A 125 -7.13 -21.82 9.32
CA ARG A 125 -7.36 -21.29 9.19
C ARG A 125 -7.50 -20.77 9.09
N GLY A 126 -7.46 -20.70 8.70
CA GLY A 126 -7.27 -19.88 8.84
C GLY A 126 -7.20 -19.37 8.54
N SER A 127 -7.25 -19.31 8.20
CA SER A 127 -6.97 -18.70 8.14
C SER A 127 -6.95 -18.20 7.54
N VAL A 128 -6.66 -18.21 7.04
CA VAL A 128 -6.56 -17.59 6.80
C VAL A 128 -7.16 -17.38 6.04
N GLU A 129 -7.23 -17.49 5.63
CA GLU A 129 -7.75 -17.23 5.33
C GLU A 129 -8.46 -16.82 5.37
N ASP A 130 -8.50 -16.83 5.46
CA ASP A 130 -9.10 -16.36 5.77
C ASP A 130 -9.23 -15.63 5.69
N LEU A 131 -8.66 -15.44 5.55
CA LEU A 131 -8.67 -14.67 5.62
C LEU A 131 -8.73 -14.18 4.74
N GLU A 132 -8.49 -14.15 4.15
CA GLU A 132 -8.57 -13.67 3.65
C GLU A 132 -9.26 -13.43 3.26
N ARG A 133 -9.55 -13.61 3.22
CA ARG A 133 -10.25 -13.36 3.12
C ARG A 133 -10.72 -12.83 3.24
N ARG A 134 -10.64 -12.62 3.09
CA ARG A 134 -10.91 -11.83 3.28
C ARG A 134 -10.69 -11.09 2.79
N ALA A 135 -10.61 -11.04 2.23
CA ALA A 135 -10.51 -10.23 1.84
C ALA A 135 -10.38 -9.70 1.50
N ARG A 136 -10.39 -9.81 1.40
CA ARG A 136 -10.27 -9.16 1.02
C ARG A 136 -10.22 -8.03 0.94
N GLY A 137 -10.01 -7.68 1.05
CA GLY A 137 -10.33 -6.45 1.13
C GLY A 137 -9.84 -5.22 0.74
#